data_b8696947935bd385e75eb8a94edbf44b
#
_entry.id   b8696947935bd385e75eb8a94edbf44b
#
_cell.length_a   1.000
_cell.length_b   1.000
_cell.length_c   1.000
_cell.angle_alpha   90.00
_cell.angle_beta   90.00
_cell.angle_gamma   90.00
#
_symmetry.space_group_name_H-M   'P 1'
#
loop_
_entity.id
_entity.type
_entity.pdbx_description
1 polymer ?
#
loop_
_entity_poly.entity_id
_entity_poly.type
_entity_poly.pdbx_seq_one_letter_code
_entity_poly.pdbx_strand_id
1 'polypeptide(L)'
;SVSKSGRLLAYSVDIEGDERFTLRIKDLDTGELLDDVLEGIFYGATWAGEDYIFYQRVDEAWRPDTVWRHKVGTSQDEDVLVFQEDDAHFNVGVGGTRSEKYLIIEVASKITTETWVLEQDNPEGEFQLLWPRERGVEYEVDHAIVGGEDQWVVTHNALGRNFAVSAVEAKKVNGDVDKLPALADLDVLMPHREDVRIDGVDTYRDQMIVGYRRDAIGRVAVMKLGAGFGKFHELDFKEELYTVSAMGNPEWDAPVIRVASGSFTQPAKLYDYRIAAGKFTLLKQQEVLGGYDPEEYTAYRWWTTAADGAEIPVSIIHRKDVDTSKPNPMLLYGYGSYEATTDPAFSYARLSLLDRGMIFAIAHVRGGGEMGRGWYEDGKLNKKKNTFTDFIAVADNLIVRDMTRPEMLVAEGGSAGGMLMGA
;
A
#
# COMPACT_ATOMS: atom_id res chain seq x y z
N SER A 1 -2.11 18.69 5.36
CA SER A 1 -0.99 18.37 6.26
C SER A 1 -0.79 19.47 7.30
N VAL A 2 -0.25 19.12 8.45
CA VAL A 2 0.02 20.04 9.57
C VAL A 2 1.52 20.28 9.62
N SER A 3 1.93 21.52 9.94
CA SER A 3 3.35 21.87 10.12
C SER A 3 3.96 21.18 11.34
N LYS A 4 5.28 21.19 11.45
CA LYS A 4 6.03 20.51 12.51
C LYS A 4 5.62 20.92 13.93
N SER A 5 5.34 22.21 14.16
CA SER A 5 4.87 22.70 15.47
C SER A 5 3.43 22.32 15.79
N GLY A 6 2.67 21.86 14.81
CA GLY A 6 1.22 21.64 14.93
C GLY A 6 0.39 22.91 14.79
N ARG A 7 1.00 24.06 14.53
CA ARG A 7 0.31 25.35 14.50
C ARG A 7 -0.36 25.63 13.15
N LEU A 8 0.27 25.30 12.03
CA LEU A 8 -0.22 25.63 10.70
C LEU A 8 -0.81 24.39 10.01
N LEU A 9 -1.97 24.55 9.40
CA LEU A 9 -2.63 23.54 8.59
C LEU A 9 -2.68 23.99 7.13
N ALA A 10 -1.94 23.30 6.26
CA ALA A 10 -2.11 23.39 4.82
C ALA A 10 -3.21 22.40 4.37
N TYR A 11 -4.22 22.92 3.68
CA TYR A 11 -5.30 22.12 3.11
C TYR A 11 -5.64 22.60 1.71
N SER A 12 -6.05 21.69 0.86
CA SER A 12 -6.45 21.99 -0.52
C SER A 12 -7.91 21.63 -0.75
N VAL A 13 -8.58 22.44 -1.58
CA VAL A 13 -10.00 22.30 -1.93
C VAL A 13 -10.13 22.37 -3.43
N ASP A 14 -10.92 21.49 -4.00
CA ASP A 14 -11.40 21.54 -5.38
C ASP A 14 -12.91 21.83 -5.32
N ILE A 15 -13.31 23.03 -5.79
CA ILE A 15 -14.72 23.44 -5.79
C ILE A 15 -15.39 23.27 -7.16
N GLU A 16 -14.60 23.07 -8.21
CA GLU A 16 -15.10 22.87 -9.56
C GLU A 16 -15.29 21.37 -9.89
N GLY A 17 -14.60 20.49 -9.15
CA GLY A 17 -14.59 19.04 -9.38
C GLY A 17 -13.73 18.62 -10.56
N ASP A 18 -12.69 19.39 -10.87
CA ASP A 18 -11.76 19.18 -11.97
C ASP A 18 -10.39 18.72 -11.52
N GLU A 19 -10.23 18.39 -10.22
CA GLU A 19 -9.00 17.92 -9.57
C GLU A 19 -7.83 18.92 -9.64
N ARG A 20 -8.10 20.19 -9.91
CA ARG A 20 -7.18 21.31 -9.70
C ARG A 20 -7.57 22.01 -8.42
N PHE A 21 -6.67 21.95 -7.46
CA PHE A 21 -6.96 22.38 -6.11
C PHE A 21 -6.43 23.79 -5.85
N THR A 22 -7.11 24.49 -4.95
CA THR A 22 -6.59 25.69 -4.30
C THR A 22 -6.16 25.34 -2.90
N LEU A 23 -4.88 25.52 -2.58
CA LEU A 23 -4.34 25.35 -1.24
C LEU A 23 -4.41 26.65 -0.46
N ARG A 24 -4.76 26.50 0.82
CA ARG A 24 -4.74 27.58 1.83
C ARG A 24 -4.04 27.10 3.09
N ILE A 25 -3.54 28.06 3.85
CA ILE A 25 -2.91 27.83 5.14
C ILE A 25 -3.77 28.46 6.24
N LYS A 26 -4.06 27.65 7.26
CA LYS A 26 -4.82 28.08 8.45
C LYS A 26 -3.94 28.00 9.68
N ASP A 27 -3.91 29.09 10.45
CA ASP A 27 -3.35 29.09 11.80
C ASP A 27 -4.38 28.43 12.75
N LEU A 28 -3.98 27.32 13.37
CA LEU A 28 -4.87 26.53 14.23
C LEU A 28 -5.05 27.13 15.63
N ASP A 29 -4.15 28.00 16.08
CA ASP A 29 -4.24 28.67 17.37
C ASP A 29 -5.26 29.82 17.31
N THR A 30 -5.26 30.58 16.21
CA THR A 30 -6.17 31.72 16.02
C THR A 30 -7.45 31.34 15.26
N GLY A 31 -7.38 30.28 14.45
CA GLY A 31 -8.44 29.87 13.53
C GLY A 31 -8.52 30.72 12.26
N GLU A 32 -7.61 31.65 12.05
CA GLU A 32 -7.57 32.55 10.89
C GLU A 32 -6.83 31.92 9.70
N LEU A 33 -7.17 32.34 8.48
CA LEU A 33 -6.43 32.01 7.27
C LEU A 33 -5.27 32.97 7.09
N LEU A 34 -4.12 32.46 6.67
CA LEU A 34 -3.03 33.28 6.14
C LEU A 34 -3.41 33.80 4.75
N ASP A 35 -2.66 34.79 4.27
CA ASP A 35 -2.85 35.37 2.94
C ASP A 35 -2.41 34.46 1.79
N ASP A 36 -1.71 33.38 2.12
CA ASP A 36 -1.21 32.39 1.16
C ASP A 36 -2.35 31.69 0.45
N VAL A 37 -2.33 31.76 -0.90
CA VAL A 37 -3.28 31.11 -1.78
C VAL A 37 -2.51 30.50 -2.97
N LEU A 38 -2.48 29.17 -3.07
CA LEU A 38 -1.82 28.47 -4.16
C LEU A 38 -2.88 27.84 -5.06
N GLU A 39 -3.04 28.37 -6.28
CA GLU A 39 -4.06 27.91 -7.22
C GLU A 39 -3.47 26.93 -8.25
N GLY A 40 -4.33 26.05 -8.76
CA GLY A 40 -3.98 25.10 -9.83
C GLY A 40 -2.94 24.07 -9.41
N ILE A 41 -2.91 23.71 -8.13
CA ILE A 41 -2.03 22.65 -7.63
C ILE A 41 -2.68 21.28 -7.76
N PHE A 42 -1.88 20.23 -7.74
CA PHE A 42 -2.35 18.88 -7.45
C PHE A 42 -2.66 18.75 -5.95
N TYR A 43 -3.39 17.74 -5.51
CA TYR A 43 -3.80 17.63 -4.11
C TYR A 43 -2.61 17.42 -3.16
N GLY A 44 -2.72 18.01 -1.97
CA GLY A 44 -1.74 17.83 -0.90
C GLY A 44 -0.56 18.79 -0.95
N ALA A 45 0.20 18.78 0.13
CA ALA A 45 1.44 19.54 0.27
C ALA A 45 2.31 18.91 1.35
N THR A 46 3.62 19.09 1.24
CA THR A 46 4.63 18.60 2.19
C THR A 46 5.33 19.79 2.84
N TRP A 47 5.31 19.83 4.16
CA TRP A 47 6.00 20.87 4.93
C TRP A 47 7.49 20.61 5.00
N ALA A 48 8.27 21.69 4.96
CA ALA A 48 9.67 21.72 5.38
C ALA A 48 9.80 22.78 6.49
N GLY A 49 9.84 22.33 7.74
CA GLY A 49 9.76 23.18 8.92
C GLY A 49 8.42 23.91 9.02
N GLU A 50 8.46 25.21 9.31
CA GLU A 50 7.28 26.09 9.40
C GLU A 50 7.18 27.06 8.21
N ASP A 51 8.28 27.20 7.46
CA ASP A 51 8.46 28.32 6.53
C ASP A 51 8.27 27.92 5.06
N TYR A 52 8.27 26.63 4.74
CA TYR A 52 8.20 26.18 3.36
C TYR A 52 7.20 25.04 3.16
N ILE A 53 6.56 25.08 1.99
CA ILE A 53 5.67 24.01 1.49
C ILE A 53 6.18 23.58 0.11
N PHE A 54 6.22 22.25 -0.10
CA PHE A 54 6.45 21.66 -1.40
C PHE A 54 5.14 21.06 -1.93
N TYR A 55 4.84 21.35 -3.18
CA TYR A 55 3.60 20.92 -3.83
C TYR A 55 3.83 20.57 -5.30
N GLN A 56 2.86 19.87 -5.90
CA GLN A 56 2.93 19.45 -7.29
C GLN A 56 1.95 20.24 -8.15
N ARG A 57 2.28 20.38 -9.44
CA ARG A 57 1.32 20.75 -10.48
C ARG A 57 1.23 19.63 -11.51
N VAL A 58 0.15 19.64 -12.29
CA VAL A 58 -0.13 18.67 -13.35
C VAL A 58 0.00 19.33 -14.71
N ASP A 59 0.40 18.53 -15.70
CA ASP A 59 0.39 18.94 -17.10
C ASP A 59 -1.05 18.95 -17.69
N GLU A 60 -1.18 19.18 -19.00
CA GLU A 60 -2.48 19.21 -19.69
C GLU A 60 -3.18 17.83 -19.68
N ALA A 61 -2.42 16.72 -19.51
CA ALA A 61 -2.92 15.35 -19.45
C ALA A 61 -3.17 14.90 -17.98
N TRP A 62 -3.15 15.80 -17.01
CA TRP A 62 -3.34 15.52 -15.58
C TRP A 62 -2.26 14.66 -14.94
N ARG A 63 -1.09 14.62 -15.56
CA ARG A 63 0.09 13.98 -15.00
C ARG A 63 0.79 14.95 -14.05
N PRO A 64 1.03 14.60 -12.76
CA PRO A 64 1.92 15.38 -11.92
C PRO A 64 3.34 15.28 -12.46
N ASP A 65 3.87 16.38 -12.96
CA ASP A 65 5.14 16.47 -13.68
C ASP A 65 6.14 17.43 -13.06
N THR A 66 5.69 18.30 -12.16
CA THR A 66 6.52 19.33 -11.55
C THR A 66 6.36 19.40 -10.03
N VAL A 67 7.44 19.73 -9.34
CA VAL A 67 7.45 20.07 -7.92
C VAL A 67 7.89 21.51 -7.75
N TRP A 68 7.13 22.23 -6.95
CA TRP A 68 7.32 23.64 -6.62
C TRP A 68 7.55 23.84 -5.13
N ARG A 69 8.34 24.84 -4.78
CA ARG A 69 8.58 25.27 -3.41
C ARG A 69 7.97 26.65 -3.19
N HIS A 70 7.08 26.74 -2.20
CA HIS A 70 6.47 27.96 -1.73
C HIS A 70 7.05 28.38 -0.37
N LYS A 71 7.36 29.65 -0.20
CA LYS A 71 7.72 30.25 1.08
C LYS A 71 6.47 30.83 1.73
N VAL A 72 6.12 30.36 2.91
CA VAL A 72 4.92 30.83 3.64
C VAL A 72 5.00 32.35 3.87
N GLY A 73 3.92 33.04 3.55
CA GLY A 73 3.80 34.49 3.66
C GLY A 73 4.27 35.26 2.41
N THR A 74 4.54 34.56 1.29
CA THR A 74 4.86 35.20 -0.01
C THR A 74 3.75 34.96 -1.04
N SER A 75 3.83 35.65 -2.18
CA SER A 75 2.94 35.39 -3.32
C SER A 75 3.34 34.10 -4.04
N GLN A 76 2.34 33.40 -4.61
CA GLN A 76 2.57 32.24 -5.48
C GLN A 76 3.45 32.56 -6.70
N ASP A 77 3.47 33.80 -7.14
CA ASP A 77 4.34 34.24 -8.26
C ASP A 77 5.84 34.22 -7.90
N GLU A 78 6.15 34.12 -6.62
CA GLU A 78 7.53 34.00 -6.11
C GLU A 78 7.97 32.54 -5.94
N ASP A 79 7.07 31.58 -6.21
CA ASP A 79 7.34 30.16 -6.05
C ASP A 79 8.43 29.67 -7.00
N VAL A 80 9.23 28.74 -6.50
CA VAL A 80 10.39 28.20 -7.24
C VAL A 80 10.08 26.81 -7.77
N LEU A 81 10.21 26.60 -9.08
CA LEU A 81 10.23 25.28 -9.69
C LEU A 81 11.51 24.56 -9.24
N VAL A 82 11.37 23.46 -8.48
CA VAL A 82 12.52 22.70 -7.95
C VAL A 82 12.77 21.39 -8.67
N PHE A 83 11.76 20.87 -9.37
CA PHE A 83 11.89 19.65 -10.16
C PHE A 83 10.88 19.60 -11.31
N GLN A 84 11.33 19.08 -12.46
CA GLN A 84 10.49 18.84 -13.63
C GLN A 84 10.84 17.51 -14.29
N GLU A 85 9.83 16.74 -14.65
CA GLU A 85 9.94 15.47 -15.39
C GLU A 85 9.32 15.60 -16.77
N ASP A 86 10.15 15.53 -17.80
CA ASP A 86 9.73 15.72 -19.20
C ASP A 86 9.21 14.43 -19.85
N ASP A 87 9.57 13.23 -19.32
CA ASP A 87 9.10 11.96 -19.86
C ASP A 87 7.67 11.67 -19.40
N ALA A 88 6.72 11.70 -20.33
CA ALA A 88 5.31 11.47 -20.07
C ALA A 88 4.96 10.07 -19.50
N HIS A 89 5.91 9.14 -19.45
CA HIS A 89 5.71 7.83 -18.82
C HIS A 89 5.84 7.86 -17.30
N PHE A 90 6.38 8.96 -16.74
CA PHE A 90 6.64 9.09 -15.31
C PHE A 90 5.73 10.14 -14.67
N ASN A 91 5.32 9.84 -13.45
CA ASN A 91 4.66 10.78 -12.53
C ASN A 91 5.66 11.20 -11.45
N VAL A 92 5.48 12.39 -10.91
CA VAL A 92 6.31 12.94 -9.85
C VAL A 92 5.49 13.02 -8.55
N GLY A 93 6.06 12.54 -7.45
CA GLY A 93 5.53 12.69 -6.10
C GLY A 93 6.50 13.49 -5.23
N VAL A 94 5.99 14.24 -4.24
CA VAL A 94 6.81 14.85 -3.21
C VAL A 94 6.28 14.50 -1.83
N GLY A 95 7.18 14.11 -0.92
CA GLY A 95 6.88 13.73 0.44
C GLY A 95 8.05 14.01 1.37
N GLY A 96 7.90 13.61 2.63
CA GLY A 96 8.98 13.66 3.62
C GLY A 96 9.18 12.30 4.28
N THR A 97 10.41 12.02 4.72
CA THR A 97 10.65 10.88 5.61
C THR A 97 9.92 11.09 6.92
N ARG A 98 9.46 10.00 7.55
CA ARG A 98 8.81 10.06 8.87
C ARG A 98 9.73 10.66 9.95
N SER A 99 11.04 10.50 9.79
CA SER A 99 12.05 11.13 10.65
C SER A 99 12.10 12.66 10.54
N GLU A 100 11.38 13.25 9.58
CA GLU A 100 11.42 14.67 9.22
C GLU A 100 12.84 15.18 8.91
N LYS A 101 13.72 14.28 8.46
CA LYS A 101 15.09 14.64 8.12
C LYS A 101 15.26 14.96 6.65
N TYR A 102 14.50 14.30 5.79
CA TYR A 102 14.61 14.47 4.34
C TYR A 102 13.24 14.70 3.68
N LEU A 103 13.26 15.56 2.67
CA LEU A 103 12.26 15.61 1.63
C LEU A 103 12.63 14.60 0.55
N ILE A 104 11.64 13.97 -0.03
CA ILE A 104 11.79 12.97 -1.08
C ILE A 104 10.96 13.39 -2.29
N ILE A 105 11.58 13.41 -3.48
CA ILE A 105 10.87 13.40 -4.75
C ILE A 105 10.99 11.99 -5.33
N GLU A 106 9.85 11.35 -5.55
CA GLU A 106 9.76 10.09 -6.26
C GLU A 106 9.32 10.34 -7.69
N VAL A 107 10.03 9.76 -8.64
CA VAL A 107 9.70 9.78 -10.06
C VAL A 107 9.42 8.34 -10.48
N ALA A 108 8.16 8.03 -10.78
CA ALA A 108 7.71 6.66 -10.95
C ALA A 108 6.90 6.44 -12.24
N SER A 109 7.23 5.36 -12.93
CA SER A 109 6.40 4.73 -13.94
C SER A 109 5.78 3.44 -13.40
N LYS A 110 5.14 2.64 -14.25
CA LYS A 110 4.56 1.35 -13.86
C LYS A 110 5.60 0.27 -13.48
N ILE A 111 6.86 0.44 -13.86
CA ILE A 111 7.90 -0.59 -13.72
C ILE A 111 9.28 -0.01 -13.39
N THR A 112 9.39 1.29 -13.17
CA THR A 112 10.69 1.95 -12.98
C THR A 112 10.51 3.14 -12.06
N THR A 113 11.40 3.29 -11.07
CA THR A 113 11.41 4.42 -10.15
C THR A 113 12.76 5.10 -10.08
N GLU A 114 12.76 6.34 -9.64
CA GLU A 114 13.93 7.15 -9.35
C GLU A 114 13.61 8.05 -8.15
N THR A 115 14.56 8.22 -7.24
CA THR A 115 14.35 8.98 -6.01
C THR A 115 15.40 10.06 -5.83
N TRP A 116 14.92 11.26 -5.53
CA TRP A 116 15.71 12.43 -5.21
C TRP A 116 15.45 12.85 -3.78
N VAL A 117 16.47 13.34 -3.08
CA VAL A 117 16.39 13.71 -1.67
C VAL A 117 16.96 15.10 -1.42
N LEU A 118 16.41 15.77 -0.41
CA LEU A 118 16.89 17.05 0.09
C LEU A 118 16.83 17.03 1.62
N GLU A 119 17.86 17.53 2.32
CA GLU A 119 17.78 17.71 3.77
C GLU A 119 16.67 18.72 4.10
N GLN A 120 15.74 18.35 4.98
CA GLN A 120 14.55 19.17 5.28
C GLN A 120 14.89 20.46 6.04
N ASP A 121 16.02 20.51 6.72
CA ASP A 121 16.55 21.72 7.37
C ASP A 121 17.25 22.70 6.39
N ASN A 122 17.40 22.29 5.13
CA ASN A 122 17.92 23.14 4.04
C ASN A 122 16.94 23.19 2.85
N PRO A 123 15.71 23.70 3.02
CA PRO A 123 14.65 23.64 2.01
C PRO A 123 14.97 24.44 0.73
N GLU A 124 15.94 25.35 0.78
CA GLU A 124 16.40 26.13 -0.38
C GLU A 124 17.53 25.41 -1.16
N GLY A 125 18.01 24.28 -0.68
CA GLY A 125 19.01 23.46 -1.34
C GLY A 125 18.51 22.81 -2.64
N GLU A 126 19.40 22.05 -3.27
CA GLU A 126 19.10 21.28 -4.49
C GLU A 126 18.84 19.83 -4.13
N PHE A 127 17.80 19.23 -4.73
CA PHE A 127 17.55 17.80 -4.62
C PHE A 127 18.67 17.00 -5.26
N GLN A 128 19.10 15.95 -4.58
CA GLN A 128 20.17 15.06 -4.98
C GLN A 128 19.62 13.68 -5.36
N LEU A 129 20.01 13.17 -6.53
CA LEU A 129 19.64 11.84 -6.98
C LEU A 129 20.30 10.77 -6.09
N LEU A 130 19.53 9.77 -5.64
CA LEU A 130 20.05 8.59 -4.94
C LEU A 130 20.55 7.53 -5.92
N TRP A 131 19.65 6.91 -6.66
CA TRP A 131 20.00 5.97 -7.73
C TRP A 131 19.29 6.37 -9.02
N PRO A 132 20.02 6.41 -10.16
CA PRO A 132 19.42 6.72 -11.44
C PRO A 132 18.44 5.61 -11.85
N ARG A 133 17.41 6.01 -12.60
CA ARG A 133 16.43 5.06 -13.12
C ARG A 133 17.07 4.02 -14.03
N GLU A 134 16.73 2.76 -13.79
CA GLU A 134 17.05 1.64 -14.65
C GLU A 134 15.75 0.95 -15.05
N ARG A 135 15.53 0.75 -16.35
CA ARG A 135 14.27 0.19 -16.82
C ARG A 135 13.96 -1.17 -16.20
N GLY A 136 12.82 -1.27 -15.54
CA GLY A 136 12.36 -2.48 -14.85
C GLY A 136 12.84 -2.59 -13.42
N VAL A 137 13.66 -1.64 -12.94
CA VAL A 137 14.04 -1.53 -11.54
C VAL A 137 13.12 -0.55 -10.83
N GLU A 138 12.45 -1.06 -9.81
CA GLU A 138 11.59 -0.32 -8.90
C GLU A 138 12.26 -0.30 -7.53
N TYR A 139 12.31 0.86 -6.88
CA TYR A 139 12.76 0.98 -5.51
C TYR A 139 12.04 2.12 -4.79
N GLU A 140 11.90 1.97 -3.50
CA GLU A 140 11.37 2.97 -2.58
C GLU A 140 12.35 3.12 -1.41
N VAL A 141 12.52 4.33 -0.89
CA VAL A 141 13.43 4.59 0.22
C VAL A 141 12.70 5.12 1.43
N ASP A 142 13.13 4.71 2.60
CA ASP A 142 12.78 5.33 3.88
C ASP A 142 14.05 5.55 4.70
N HIS A 143 13.97 6.40 5.72
CA HIS A 143 15.12 6.78 6.54
C HIS A 143 15.01 6.19 7.94
N ALA A 144 16.10 5.57 8.41
CA ALA A 144 16.24 5.05 9.76
C ALA A 144 17.49 5.59 10.45
N ILE A 145 17.50 5.60 11.79
CA ILE A 145 18.70 5.85 12.59
C ILE A 145 19.04 4.56 13.33
N VAL A 146 20.19 3.98 13.01
CA VAL A 146 20.61 2.68 13.57
C VAL A 146 22.03 2.80 14.10
N GLY A 147 22.22 2.47 15.38
CA GLY A 147 23.54 2.65 16.02
C GLY A 147 24.01 4.10 16.12
N GLY A 148 23.10 5.07 15.95
CA GLY A 148 23.43 6.49 15.89
C GLY A 148 23.79 7.01 14.49
N GLU A 149 23.78 6.12 13.50
CA GLU A 149 24.09 6.45 12.10
C GLU A 149 22.83 6.48 11.25
N ASP A 150 22.75 7.44 10.33
CA ASP A 150 21.68 7.54 9.35
C ASP A 150 21.78 6.41 8.30
N GLN A 151 20.66 5.77 8.03
CA GLN A 151 20.55 4.67 7.08
C GLN A 151 19.41 4.92 6.08
N TRP A 152 19.68 4.67 4.80
CA TRP A 152 18.60 4.41 3.85
C TRP A 152 18.15 2.97 3.98
N VAL A 153 16.85 2.79 4.21
CA VAL A 153 16.18 1.49 4.09
C VAL A 153 15.50 1.46 2.73
N VAL A 154 15.83 0.47 1.93
CA VAL A 154 15.43 0.42 0.53
C VAL A 154 14.65 -0.85 0.24
N THR A 155 13.41 -0.70 -0.18
CA THR A 155 12.63 -1.79 -0.78
C THR A 155 12.85 -1.77 -2.28
N HIS A 156 13.39 -2.83 -2.88
CA HIS A 156 13.76 -2.83 -4.29
C HIS A 156 13.62 -4.22 -4.95
N ASN A 157 13.43 -4.23 -6.28
CA ASN A 157 13.33 -5.45 -7.06
C ASN A 157 14.63 -5.84 -7.81
N ALA A 158 15.76 -5.16 -7.54
CA ALA A 158 17.05 -5.45 -8.17
C ALA A 158 17.57 -6.89 -7.87
N LEU A 159 17.10 -7.53 -6.77
CA LEU A 159 17.42 -8.91 -6.40
C LEU A 159 16.36 -9.92 -6.85
N GLY A 160 15.22 -9.47 -7.36
CA GLY A 160 14.16 -10.32 -7.84
C GLY A 160 12.78 -9.65 -7.76
N ARG A 161 11.86 -10.13 -8.59
CA ARG A 161 10.57 -9.48 -8.87
C ARG A 161 9.64 -9.27 -7.67
N ASN A 162 9.79 -10.06 -6.61
CA ASN A 162 8.98 -9.95 -5.39
C ASN A 162 9.61 -9.03 -4.33
N PHE A 163 10.61 -8.26 -4.72
CA PHE A 163 11.35 -7.30 -3.91
C PHE A 163 12.21 -7.91 -2.78
N ALA A 164 13.10 -7.11 -2.29
CA ALA A 164 13.91 -7.31 -1.10
C ALA A 164 13.90 -6.02 -0.28
N VAL A 165 14.24 -6.11 1.00
CA VAL A 165 14.55 -4.95 1.85
C VAL A 165 16.03 -4.96 2.13
N SER A 166 16.70 -3.87 1.82
CA SER A 166 18.14 -3.67 2.06
C SER A 166 18.40 -2.37 2.79
N ALA A 167 19.60 -2.20 3.31
CA ALA A 167 20.01 -0.95 3.94
C ALA A 167 21.40 -0.53 3.49
N VAL A 168 21.65 0.78 3.60
CA VAL A 168 22.96 1.40 3.38
C VAL A 168 23.09 2.66 4.20
N GLU A 169 24.29 2.95 4.71
CA GLU A 169 24.58 4.22 5.40
C GLU A 169 24.21 5.41 4.52
N ALA A 170 23.37 6.31 5.04
CA ALA A 170 22.96 7.53 4.37
C ALA A 170 24.10 8.55 4.47
N LYS A 171 25.14 8.38 3.66
CA LYS A 171 26.20 9.37 3.52
C LYS A 171 25.58 10.64 2.96
N LYS A 172 26.11 11.81 3.37
CA LYS A 172 25.69 13.07 2.78
C LYS A 172 25.78 12.94 1.27
N VAL A 173 24.65 12.96 0.61
CA VAL A 173 24.57 12.92 -0.84
C VAL A 173 24.98 14.28 -1.35
N ASN A 174 26.24 14.43 -1.75
CA ASN A 174 26.78 15.68 -2.29
C ASN A 174 26.75 15.71 -3.83
N GLY A 175 25.66 15.20 -4.43
CA GLY A 175 25.51 15.14 -5.88
C GLY A 175 26.38 14.08 -6.59
N ASP A 176 27.08 13.24 -5.84
CA ASP A 176 28.00 12.22 -6.36
C ASP A 176 27.37 10.84 -6.20
N VAL A 177 26.44 10.52 -7.10
CA VAL A 177 25.72 9.23 -7.18
C VAL A 177 26.66 8.03 -7.33
N ASP A 178 27.88 8.26 -7.84
CA ASP A 178 28.88 7.21 -8.04
C ASP A 178 29.44 6.64 -6.72
N LYS A 179 29.10 7.25 -5.58
CA LYS A 179 29.53 6.80 -4.25
C LYS A 179 28.57 5.85 -3.54
N LEU A 180 27.32 5.75 -3.99
CA LEU A 180 26.41 4.75 -3.47
C LEU A 180 26.67 3.40 -4.16
N PRO A 181 26.70 2.27 -3.42
CA PRO A 181 26.76 0.95 -4.04
C PRO A 181 25.50 0.72 -4.88
N ALA A 182 25.58 -0.17 -5.88
CA ALA A 182 24.44 -0.55 -6.66
C ALA A 182 23.33 -1.15 -5.75
N LEU A 183 22.06 -1.02 -6.12
CA LEU A 183 20.94 -1.56 -5.33
C LEU A 183 21.10 -3.06 -5.03
N ALA A 184 21.65 -3.84 -5.95
CA ALA A 184 21.88 -5.26 -5.77
C ALA A 184 23.01 -5.61 -4.78
N ASP A 185 23.88 -4.64 -4.46
CA ASP A 185 25.04 -4.78 -3.59
C ASP A 185 24.82 -4.28 -2.17
N LEU A 186 23.59 -3.81 -1.86
CA LEU A 186 23.23 -3.30 -0.54
C LEU A 186 23.15 -4.42 0.51
N ASP A 187 23.31 -4.07 1.79
CA ASP A 187 23.16 -5.00 2.91
C ASP A 187 21.71 -5.47 3.05
N VAL A 188 21.47 -6.76 2.78
CA VAL A 188 20.12 -7.35 2.73
C VAL A 188 19.58 -7.58 4.14
N LEU A 189 18.44 -6.97 4.47
CA LEU A 189 17.69 -7.16 5.72
C LEU A 189 16.60 -8.24 5.58
N MET A 190 15.89 -8.24 4.44
CA MET A 190 14.90 -9.25 4.08
C MET A 190 15.14 -9.66 2.62
N PRO A 191 15.60 -10.90 2.34
CA PRO A 191 15.95 -11.31 1.00
C PRO A 191 14.70 -11.53 0.13
N HIS A 192 14.88 -11.38 -1.18
CA HIS A 192 13.90 -11.81 -2.16
C HIS A 192 13.56 -13.30 -1.99
N ARG A 193 12.27 -13.61 -2.16
CA ARG A 193 11.73 -14.97 -2.23
C ARG A 193 10.64 -15.05 -3.30
N GLU A 194 10.55 -16.19 -3.98
CA GLU A 194 9.49 -16.40 -4.99
C GLU A 194 8.09 -16.51 -4.37
N ASP A 195 8.00 -17.00 -3.14
CA ASP A 195 6.74 -17.20 -2.39
C ASP A 195 6.36 -16.02 -1.47
N VAL A 196 7.16 -14.95 -1.43
CA VAL A 196 6.92 -13.77 -0.58
C VAL A 196 7.04 -12.51 -1.40
N ARG A 197 5.96 -11.75 -1.53
CA ARG A 197 5.93 -10.42 -2.14
C ARG A 197 6.04 -9.36 -1.04
N ILE A 198 7.09 -8.58 -1.03
CA ILE A 198 7.27 -7.45 -0.09
C ILE A 198 6.48 -6.26 -0.64
N ASP A 199 5.56 -5.73 0.18
CA ASP A 199 4.68 -4.61 -0.21
C ASP A 199 5.32 -3.26 0.12
N GLY A 200 6.06 -3.16 1.23
CA GLY A 200 6.75 -1.93 1.63
C GLY A 200 7.25 -1.99 3.07
N VAL A 201 7.97 -0.95 3.44
CA VAL A 201 8.56 -0.77 4.78
C VAL A 201 8.16 0.59 5.33
N ASP A 202 7.88 0.65 6.62
CA ASP A 202 7.72 1.86 7.41
C ASP A 202 8.79 1.90 8.51
N THR A 203 9.55 2.97 8.61
CA THR A 203 10.55 3.16 9.66
C THR A 203 10.05 4.12 10.74
N TYR A 204 10.45 3.84 11.97
CA TYR A 204 10.24 4.65 13.16
C TYR A 204 11.56 4.74 13.93
N ARG A 205 11.65 5.60 14.94
CA ARG A 205 12.89 5.81 15.70
C ARG A 205 13.51 4.50 16.25
N ASP A 206 12.70 3.64 16.84
CA ASP A 206 13.19 2.44 17.53
C ASP A 206 12.69 1.12 16.89
N GLN A 207 12.01 1.21 15.75
CA GLN A 207 11.34 0.07 15.15
C GLN A 207 11.11 0.26 13.65
N MET A 208 11.00 -0.86 12.95
CA MET A 208 10.67 -0.93 11.52
C MET A 208 9.59 -1.98 11.31
N ILE A 209 8.71 -1.71 10.35
CA ILE A 209 7.61 -2.58 9.97
C ILE A 209 7.79 -2.96 8.52
N VAL A 210 7.51 -4.20 8.15
CA VAL A 210 7.38 -4.64 6.78
C VAL A 210 6.01 -5.26 6.55
N GLY A 211 5.32 -4.78 5.51
CA GLY A 211 4.14 -5.42 4.94
C GLY A 211 4.55 -6.35 3.81
N TYR A 212 3.99 -7.55 3.75
CA TYR A 212 4.29 -8.51 2.69
C TYR A 212 3.16 -9.52 2.52
N ARG A 213 3.19 -10.27 1.42
CA ARG A 213 2.23 -11.35 1.14
C ARG A 213 2.93 -12.70 1.06
N ARG A 214 2.26 -13.73 1.60
CA ARG A 214 2.63 -15.13 1.46
C ARG A 214 1.35 -15.97 1.50
N ASP A 215 1.24 -16.98 0.65
CA ASP A 215 0.07 -17.86 0.53
C ASP A 215 -1.24 -17.08 0.28
N ALA A 216 -1.18 -16.04 -0.54
CA ALA A 216 -2.28 -15.12 -0.85
C ALA A 216 -2.89 -14.43 0.38
N ILE A 217 -2.13 -14.26 1.46
CA ILE A 217 -2.52 -13.54 2.69
C ILE A 217 -1.52 -12.43 2.97
N GLY A 218 -2.03 -11.21 3.21
CA GLY A 218 -1.24 -10.09 3.71
C GLY A 218 -0.71 -10.37 5.12
N ARG A 219 0.54 -9.98 5.37
CA ARG A 219 1.24 -10.20 6.63
C ARG A 219 2.00 -8.96 7.05
N VAL A 220 2.22 -8.82 8.32
CA VAL A 220 3.03 -7.74 8.90
C VAL A 220 4.09 -8.36 9.79
N ALA A 221 5.33 -7.94 9.61
CA ALA A 221 6.42 -8.24 10.52
C ALA A 221 7.05 -6.96 11.05
N VAL A 222 7.62 -7.04 12.24
CA VAL A 222 8.22 -5.92 12.96
C VAL A 222 9.66 -6.23 13.33
N MET A 223 10.52 -5.22 13.34
CA MET A 223 11.91 -5.29 13.73
C MET A 223 12.22 -4.19 14.73
N LYS A 224 12.97 -4.52 15.78
CA LYS A 224 13.57 -3.49 16.65
C LYS A 224 14.80 -2.90 16.01
N LEU A 225 14.92 -1.57 16.10
CA LEU A 225 16.13 -0.82 15.78
C LEU A 225 16.84 -0.46 17.08
N GLY A 226 18.18 -0.41 17.04
CA GLY A 226 19.00 -0.08 18.22
C GLY A 226 20.44 0.14 17.81
N ALA A 227 21.40 -0.55 18.44
CA ALA A 227 22.80 -0.53 18.06
C ALA A 227 23.07 -1.17 16.69
N GLY A 228 22.06 -1.87 16.13
CA GLY A 228 22.06 -2.48 14.81
C GLY A 228 20.63 -2.85 14.40
N PHE A 229 20.47 -3.33 13.17
CA PHE A 229 19.22 -3.92 12.73
C PHE A 229 18.96 -5.23 13.49
N GLY A 230 17.74 -5.39 14.00
CA GLY A 230 17.29 -6.61 14.65
C GLY A 230 16.91 -7.71 13.66
N LYS A 231 15.95 -8.54 14.08
CA LYS A 231 15.32 -9.53 13.19
C LYS A 231 13.85 -9.23 13.05
N PHE A 232 13.29 -9.50 11.90
CA PHE A 232 11.86 -9.42 11.67
C PHE A 232 11.13 -10.53 12.45
N HIS A 233 10.05 -10.14 13.12
CA HIS A 233 9.11 -11.02 13.80
C HIS A 233 7.73 -10.81 13.18
N GLU A 234 7.20 -11.85 12.55
CA GLU A 234 5.85 -11.84 12.00
C GLU A 234 4.82 -11.71 13.14
N LEU A 235 3.83 -10.85 12.96
CA LEU A 235 2.69 -10.76 13.86
C LEU A 235 1.74 -11.93 13.59
N ASP A 236 1.45 -12.72 14.62
CA ASP A 236 0.67 -13.95 14.50
C ASP A 236 -0.83 -13.69 14.71
N PHE A 237 -1.64 -14.18 13.78
CA PHE A 237 -3.10 -14.19 13.82
C PHE A 237 -3.59 -15.63 13.64
N LYS A 238 -4.52 -16.06 14.50
CA LYS A 238 -4.90 -17.47 14.63
C LYS A 238 -5.78 -17.99 13.52
N GLU A 239 -6.41 -17.11 12.72
CA GLU A 239 -7.31 -17.52 11.66
C GLU A 239 -6.53 -17.92 10.40
N GLU A 240 -7.04 -18.87 9.63
CA GLU A 240 -6.46 -19.27 8.35
C GLU A 240 -6.58 -18.15 7.31
N LEU A 241 -7.74 -17.50 7.24
CA LEU A 241 -8.02 -16.37 6.36
C LEU A 241 -8.23 -15.11 7.20
N TYR A 242 -7.31 -14.18 7.11
CA TYR A 242 -7.38 -12.90 7.82
C TYR A 242 -6.85 -11.76 6.94
N THR A 243 -7.12 -10.56 7.37
CA THR A 243 -6.51 -9.34 6.86
C THR A 243 -5.68 -8.72 7.96
N VAL A 244 -4.53 -8.19 7.63
CA VAL A 244 -3.70 -7.39 8.54
C VAL A 244 -3.01 -6.28 7.76
N SER A 245 -2.95 -5.11 8.35
CA SER A 245 -2.17 -4.00 7.83
C SER A 245 -1.61 -3.16 8.97
N ALA A 246 -0.39 -2.68 8.81
CA ALA A 246 0.11 -1.59 9.62
C ALA A 246 -0.64 -0.32 9.23
N MET A 247 -1.15 0.39 10.23
CA MET A 247 -1.76 1.71 10.05
C MET A 247 -0.70 2.76 10.36
N GLY A 248 -0.56 3.75 9.51
CA GLY A 248 0.44 4.79 9.72
C GLY A 248 0.24 5.52 11.04
N ASN A 249 1.29 5.58 11.85
CA ASN A 249 1.41 6.57 12.91
C ASN A 249 2.20 7.76 12.33
N PRO A 250 1.74 9.00 12.49
CA PRO A 250 2.49 10.15 11.97
C PRO A 250 3.79 10.42 12.73
N GLU A 251 3.80 10.08 14.03
CA GLU A 251 4.90 10.40 14.92
C GLU A 251 6.10 9.46 14.76
N TRP A 252 7.28 10.02 14.54
CA TRP A 252 8.53 9.28 14.41
C TRP A 252 8.86 8.43 15.64
N ASP A 253 8.60 8.96 16.82
CA ASP A 253 8.91 8.32 18.10
C ASP A 253 7.72 7.58 18.71
N ALA A 254 6.73 7.21 17.91
CA ALA A 254 5.57 6.46 18.35
C ALA A 254 6.00 5.19 19.13
N PRO A 255 5.55 5.01 20.38
CA PRO A 255 5.97 3.88 21.21
C PRO A 255 5.25 2.58 20.85
N VAL A 256 4.30 2.64 19.94
CA VAL A 256 3.45 1.54 19.50
C VAL A 256 3.25 1.59 17.99
N ILE A 257 3.03 0.43 17.41
CA ILE A 257 2.59 0.29 16.02
C ILE A 257 1.08 0.11 16.03
N ARG A 258 0.38 0.89 15.24
CA ARG A 258 -1.06 0.70 15.02
C ARG A 258 -1.29 -0.36 13.96
N VAL A 259 -2.10 -1.38 14.30
CA VAL A 259 -2.37 -2.52 13.42
C VAL A 259 -3.87 -2.69 13.29
N ALA A 260 -4.36 -2.71 12.06
CA ALA A 260 -5.72 -3.13 11.75
C ALA A 260 -5.73 -4.61 11.37
N SER A 261 -6.71 -5.36 11.86
CA SER A 261 -6.92 -6.74 11.45
C SER A 261 -8.41 -7.08 11.41
N GLY A 262 -8.75 -8.08 10.64
CA GLY A 262 -10.09 -8.64 10.50
C GLY A 262 -10.04 -9.93 9.72
N SER A 263 -11.21 -10.52 9.46
CA SER A 263 -11.33 -11.69 8.59
C SER A 263 -12.70 -11.71 7.95
N PHE A 264 -13.02 -12.73 7.18
CA PHE A 264 -14.40 -12.94 6.73
C PHE A 264 -15.41 -13.03 7.88
N THR A 265 -15.00 -13.60 9.01
CA THR A 265 -15.85 -13.85 10.18
C THR A 265 -15.62 -12.85 11.30
N GLN A 266 -14.52 -12.10 11.31
CA GLN A 266 -14.22 -11.14 12.37
C GLN A 266 -14.33 -9.72 11.84
N PRO A 267 -15.24 -8.89 12.40
CA PRO A 267 -15.27 -7.46 12.11
C PRO A 267 -13.92 -6.80 12.34
N ALA A 268 -13.64 -5.74 11.61
CA ALA A 268 -12.38 -5.03 11.69
C ALA A 268 -12.06 -4.60 13.11
N LYS A 269 -10.84 -4.84 13.54
CA LYS A 269 -10.28 -4.50 14.86
C LYS A 269 -9.06 -3.61 14.67
N LEU A 270 -8.91 -2.62 15.51
CA LEU A 270 -7.77 -1.73 15.58
C LEU A 270 -7.02 -1.97 16.88
N TYR A 271 -5.73 -2.18 16.78
CA TYR A 271 -4.86 -2.45 17.90
C TYR A 271 -3.69 -1.47 17.96
N ASP A 272 -3.19 -1.20 19.16
CA ASP A 272 -1.81 -0.78 19.38
C ASP A 272 -0.96 -2.00 19.74
N TYR A 273 0.09 -2.24 18.96
CA TYR A 273 1.07 -3.28 19.22
C TYR A 273 2.35 -2.69 19.79
N ARG A 274 2.73 -3.11 21.00
CA ARG A 274 3.98 -2.70 21.67
C ARG A 274 5.05 -3.75 21.44
N ILE A 275 6.03 -3.46 20.59
CA ILE A 275 7.13 -4.39 20.24
C ILE A 275 7.90 -4.83 21.49
N ALA A 276 8.22 -3.90 22.42
CA ALA A 276 8.99 -4.22 23.62
C ALA A 276 8.34 -5.31 24.50
N ALA A 277 7.00 -5.40 24.50
CA ALA A 277 6.22 -6.33 25.29
C ALA A 277 5.66 -7.51 24.48
N GLY A 278 5.72 -7.46 23.14
CA GLY A 278 5.07 -8.43 22.26
C GLY A 278 3.55 -8.50 22.46
N LYS A 279 2.90 -7.34 22.75
CA LYS A 279 1.52 -7.32 23.22
C LYS A 279 0.65 -6.40 22.39
N PHE A 280 -0.52 -6.93 21.98
CA PHE A 280 -1.62 -6.16 21.40
C PHE A 280 -2.52 -5.57 22.49
N THR A 281 -2.93 -4.32 22.30
CA THR A 281 -4.00 -3.66 23.06
C THR A 281 -5.10 -3.28 22.09
N LEU A 282 -6.30 -3.86 22.27
CA LEU A 282 -7.46 -3.53 21.42
C LEU A 282 -7.92 -2.09 21.71
N LEU A 283 -7.98 -1.27 20.68
CA LEU A 283 -8.47 0.11 20.75
C LEU A 283 -9.93 0.20 20.34
N LYS A 284 -10.27 -0.46 19.22
CA LYS A 284 -11.60 -0.40 18.64
C LYS A 284 -11.91 -1.69 17.89
N GLN A 285 -13.16 -2.09 17.95
CA GLN A 285 -13.73 -3.15 17.11
C GLN A 285 -14.97 -2.58 16.41
N GLN A 286 -15.13 -2.89 15.14
CA GLN A 286 -16.33 -2.54 14.39
C GLN A 286 -17.54 -3.29 14.97
N GLU A 287 -18.56 -2.56 15.38
CA GLU A 287 -19.80 -3.14 15.89
C GLU A 287 -20.69 -3.63 14.75
N VAL A 288 -21.39 -4.74 14.97
CA VAL A 288 -22.41 -5.28 14.07
C VAL A 288 -23.77 -5.07 14.73
N LEU A 289 -24.52 -4.08 14.24
CA LEU A 289 -25.85 -3.78 14.77
C LEU A 289 -26.82 -4.92 14.50
N GLY A 290 -27.65 -5.24 15.48
CA GLY A 290 -28.65 -6.34 15.38
C GLY A 290 -28.15 -7.68 15.91
N GLY A 291 -26.90 -7.78 16.30
CA GLY A 291 -26.27 -8.99 16.81
C GLY A 291 -25.54 -9.75 15.70
N TYR A 292 -24.45 -10.39 16.09
CA TYR A 292 -23.60 -11.18 15.20
C TYR A 292 -22.79 -12.19 16.04
N ASP A 293 -22.84 -13.46 15.65
CA ASP A 293 -22.01 -14.50 16.23
C ASP A 293 -21.05 -15.06 15.15
N PRO A 294 -19.74 -14.77 15.20
CA PRO A 294 -18.78 -15.29 14.24
C PRO A 294 -18.72 -16.84 14.22
N GLU A 295 -19.12 -17.49 15.32
CA GLU A 295 -19.12 -18.95 15.41
C GLU A 295 -20.21 -19.62 14.56
N GLU A 296 -21.17 -18.85 14.03
CA GLU A 296 -22.17 -19.37 13.09
C GLU A 296 -21.62 -19.54 11.66
N TYR A 297 -20.45 -19.00 11.36
CA TYR A 297 -19.85 -19.01 10.03
C TYR A 297 -18.56 -19.82 10.01
N THR A 298 -18.20 -20.29 8.83
CA THR A 298 -16.91 -20.92 8.55
C THR A 298 -16.28 -20.32 7.31
N ALA A 299 -14.96 -20.10 7.34
CA ALA A 299 -14.19 -19.61 6.21
C ALA A 299 -12.92 -20.44 6.05
N TYR A 300 -12.54 -20.73 4.83
CA TYR A 300 -11.38 -21.56 4.52
C TYR A 300 -10.80 -21.25 3.15
N ARG A 301 -9.56 -21.65 2.92
CA ARG A 301 -8.86 -21.61 1.65
C ARG A 301 -9.12 -22.87 0.86
N TRP A 302 -9.46 -22.68 -0.39
CA TRP A 302 -9.57 -23.70 -1.40
C TRP A 302 -8.58 -23.44 -2.54
N TRP A 303 -8.19 -24.46 -3.27
CA TRP A 303 -7.33 -24.34 -4.43
C TRP A 303 -7.95 -24.99 -5.65
N THR A 304 -7.85 -24.34 -6.79
CA THR A 304 -8.31 -24.82 -8.09
C THR A 304 -7.16 -24.81 -9.07
N THR A 305 -6.92 -25.93 -9.74
CA THR A 305 -5.89 -26.03 -10.76
C THR A 305 -6.44 -25.57 -12.11
N ALA A 306 -5.85 -24.57 -12.72
CA ALA A 306 -6.13 -24.12 -14.08
C ALA A 306 -5.66 -25.13 -15.13
N ALA A 307 -6.13 -25.02 -16.37
CA ALA A 307 -5.77 -25.92 -17.46
C ALA A 307 -4.26 -25.93 -17.80
N ASP A 308 -3.57 -24.84 -17.49
CA ASP A 308 -2.10 -24.69 -17.65
C ASP A 308 -1.29 -25.12 -16.41
N GLY A 309 -1.97 -25.63 -15.38
CA GLY A 309 -1.35 -26.09 -14.14
C GLY A 309 -1.17 -25.02 -13.05
N ALA A 310 -1.63 -23.78 -13.28
CA ALA A 310 -1.58 -22.75 -12.25
C ALA A 310 -2.54 -23.07 -11.11
N GLU A 311 -2.07 -22.95 -9.86
CA GLU A 311 -2.88 -23.17 -8.66
C GLU A 311 -3.53 -21.85 -8.22
N ILE A 312 -4.84 -21.74 -8.39
CA ILE A 312 -5.63 -20.55 -8.13
C ILE A 312 -6.18 -20.62 -6.71
N PRO A 313 -5.81 -19.67 -5.82
CA PRO A 313 -6.41 -19.61 -4.48
C PRO A 313 -7.87 -19.15 -4.56
N VAL A 314 -8.72 -19.75 -3.75
CA VAL A 314 -10.13 -19.39 -3.59
C VAL A 314 -10.44 -19.23 -2.11
N SER A 315 -10.92 -18.06 -1.69
CA SER A 315 -11.37 -17.83 -0.32
C SER A 315 -12.88 -18.03 -0.24
N ILE A 316 -13.33 -18.92 0.64
CA ILE A 316 -14.76 -19.30 0.75
C ILE A 316 -15.25 -18.97 2.16
N ILE A 317 -16.49 -18.48 2.25
CA ILE A 317 -17.24 -18.33 3.51
C ILE A 317 -18.69 -18.74 3.32
N HIS A 318 -19.25 -19.39 4.33
CA HIS A 318 -20.66 -19.72 4.43
C HIS A 318 -21.09 -19.91 5.89
N ARG A 319 -22.39 -19.99 6.16
CA ARG A 319 -22.90 -20.42 7.48
C ARG A 319 -22.56 -21.89 7.73
N LYS A 320 -22.29 -22.28 8.96
CA LYS A 320 -21.98 -23.67 9.35
C LYS A 320 -23.13 -24.65 9.10
N ASP A 321 -24.38 -24.18 9.07
CA ASP A 321 -25.56 -24.98 8.80
C ASP A 321 -25.85 -25.22 7.30
N VAL A 322 -25.05 -24.59 6.40
CA VAL A 322 -25.13 -24.86 4.95
C VAL A 322 -24.48 -26.20 4.63
N ASP A 323 -25.25 -27.08 4.02
CA ASP A 323 -24.77 -28.39 3.54
C ASP A 323 -24.05 -28.26 2.20
N THR A 324 -22.72 -28.16 2.26
CA THR A 324 -21.85 -28.00 1.07
C THR A 324 -21.70 -29.28 0.24
N SER A 325 -22.30 -30.40 0.64
CA SER A 325 -22.39 -31.61 -0.17
C SER A 325 -23.52 -31.57 -1.20
N LYS A 326 -24.27 -30.47 -1.23
CA LYS A 326 -25.36 -30.19 -2.17
C LYS A 326 -25.17 -28.85 -2.83
N PRO A 327 -25.70 -28.63 -4.03
CA PRO A 327 -25.66 -27.34 -4.68
C PRO A 327 -26.40 -26.26 -3.88
N ASN A 328 -25.70 -25.12 -3.67
CA ASN A 328 -26.23 -23.95 -2.95
C ASN A 328 -26.16 -22.71 -3.84
N PRO A 329 -27.00 -21.69 -3.60
CA PRO A 329 -26.80 -20.38 -4.17
C PRO A 329 -25.39 -19.85 -3.82
N MET A 330 -24.67 -19.34 -4.80
CA MET A 330 -23.29 -18.89 -4.61
C MET A 330 -23.04 -17.57 -5.33
N LEU A 331 -22.29 -16.68 -4.67
CA LEU A 331 -21.74 -15.47 -5.25
C LEU A 331 -20.23 -15.64 -5.39
N LEU A 332 -19.73 -15.66 -6.62
CA LEU A 332 -18.32 -15.74 -6.95
C LEU A 332 -17.82 -14.35 -7.38
N TYR A 333 -16.89 -13.80 -6.61
CA TYR A 333 -16.27 -12.49 -6.88
C TYR A 333 -14.89 -12.65 -7.52
N GLY A 334 -14.54 -11.75 -8.44
CA GLY A 334 -13.20 -11.67 -9.02
C GLY A 334 -12.83 -10.27 -9.48
N TYR A 335 -11.53 -9.98 -9.49
CA TYR A 335 -10.97 -8.71 -9.98
C TYR A 335 -9.85 -8.92 -11.01
N GLY A 336 -8.67 -9.37 -10.60
CA GLY A 336 -7.57 -9.83 -11.45
C GLY A 336 -6.89 -8.76 -12.33
N SER A 337 -6.64 -7.57 -11.80
CA SER A 337 -5.96 -6.50 -12.54
C SER A 337 -5.09 -5.64 -11.64
N TYR A 338 -4.08 -4.98 -12.22
CA TYR A 338 -3.24 -3.93 -11.60
C TYR A 338 -2.42 -4.38 -10.39
N GLU A 339 -2.14 -5.70 -10.25
CA GLU A 339 -1.53 -6.27 -9.04
C GLU A 339 -2.37 -6.01 -7.77
N ALA A 340 -3.62 -5.55 -7.93
CA ALA A 340 -4.52 -5.33 -6.82
C ALA A 340 -4.95 -6.66 -6.17
N THR A 341 -5.13 -6.64 -4.86
CA THR A 341 -5.49 -7.82 -4.08
C THR A 341 -6.89 -7.69 -3.49
N THR A 342 -7.62 -8.79 -3.45
CA THR A 342 -8.93 -8.88 -2.80
C THR A 342 -8.80 -9.73 -1.55
N ASP A 343 -8.71 -9.08 -0.39
CA ASP A 343 -8.50 -9.78 0.87
C ASP A 343 -9.80 -10.27 1.51
N PRO A 344 -9.76 -11.34 2.34
CA PRO A 344 -10.93 -11.93 3.00
C PRO A 344 -11.42 -11.05 4.16
N ALA A 345 -11.92 -9.85 3.84
CA ALA A 345 -12.40 -8.88 4.81
C ALA A 345 -13.87 -9.08 5.19
N PHE A 346 -14.25 -8.64 6.39
CA PHE A 346 -15.63 -8.62 6.87
C PHE A 346 -16.51 -7.67 6.04
N SER A 347 -17.77 -8.06 5.84
CA SER A 347 -18.76 -7.23 5.14
C SER A 347 -20.16 -7.43 5.70
N TYR A 348 -20.81 -6.37 6.14
CA TYR A 348 -22.22 -6.39 6.57
C TYR A 348 -23.18 -6.80 5.45
N ALA A 349 -22.94 -6.28 4.24
CA ALA A 349 -23.79 -6.60 3.10
C ALA A 349 -23.76 -8.10 2.79
N ARG A 350 -22.58 -8.71 2.93
CA ARG A 350 -22.40 -10.15 2.72
C ARG A 350 -23.17 -10.99 3.74
N LEU A 351 -23.26 -10.56 5.01
CA LEU A 351 -24.03 -11.28 6.02
C LEU A 351 -25.46 -11.51 5.57
N SER A 352 -26.09 -10.51 4.95
CA SER A 352 -27.46 -10.66 4.42
C SER A 352 -27.60 -11.80 3.39
N LEU A 353 -26.57 -12.09 2.63
CA LEU A 353 -26.55 -13.20 1.68
C LEU A 353 -26.25 -14.53 2.39
N LEU A 354 -25.27 -14.54 3.28
CA LEU A 354 -24.89 -15.74 4.06
C LEU A 354 -26.05 -16.22 4.93
N ASP A 355 -26.80 -15.33 5.56
CA ASP A 355 -27.95 -15.67 6.41
C ASP A 355 -29.14 -16.25 5.63
N ARG A 356 -29.13 -16.06 4.31
CA ARG A 356 -30.07 -16.71 3.39
C ARG A 356 -29.58 -18.06 2.84
N GLY A 357 -28.44 -18.55 3.34
CA GLY A 357 -27.85 -19.82 2.93
C GLY A 357 -26.97 -19.73 1.68
N MET A 358 -26.59 -18.51 1.21
CA MET A 358 -25.63 -18.36 0.12
C MET A 358 -24.20 -18.66 0.58
N ILE A 359 -23.41 -19.22 -0.32
CA ILE A 359 -21.96 -19.31 -0.21
C ILE A 359 -21.37 -18.09 -0.91
N PHE A 360 -20.36 -17.46 -0.32
CA PHE A 360 -19.56 -16.43 -0.97
C PHE A 360 -18.14 -16.93 -1.20
N ALA A 361 -17.61 -16.70 -2.40
CA ALA A 361 -16.26 -17.08 -2.78
C ALA A 361 -15.53 -15.93 -3.50
N ILE A 362 -14.22 -15.79 -3.25
CA ILE A 362 -13.32 -14.91 -4.00
C ILE A 362 -12.37 -15.80 -4.80
N ALA A 363 -12.38 -15.65 -6.13
CA ALA A 363 -11.37 -16.23 -7.00
C ALA A 363 -10.18 -15.26 -7.11
N HIS A 364 -9.03 -15.62 -6.55
CA HIS A 364 -7.82 -14.84 -6.61
C HIS A 364 -7.06 -15.10 -7.91
N VAL A 365 -7.63 -14.63 -9.01
CA VAL A 365 -7.17 -14.91 -10.37
C VAL A 365 -5.91 -14.15 -10.76
N ARG A 366 -5.14 -14.67 -11.73
CA ARG A 366 -3.98 -13.98 -12.30
C ARG A 366 -4.33 -12.59 -12.82
N GLY A 367 -3.38 -11.66 -12.68
CA GLY A 367 -3.57 -10.23 -12.89
C GLY A 367 -3.74 -9.44 -11.59
N GLY A 368 -4.15 -10.11 -10.51
CA GLY A 368 -4.03 -9.63 -9.12
C GLY A 368 -2.63 -9.83 -8.55
N GLY A 369 -2.43 -9.38 -7.31
CA GLY A 369 -1.16 -9.45 -6.59
C GLY A 369 -1.07 -10.52 -5.51
N GLU A 370 -2.12 -11.33 -5.34
CA GLU A 370 -2.26 -12.22 -4.18
C GLU A 370 -1.12 -13.22 -4.05
N MET A 371 -0.61 -13.75 -5.19
CA MET A 371 0.51 -14.70 -5.24
C MET A 371 1.83 -14.03 -5.67
N GLY A 372 1.93 -12.71 -5.55
CA GLY A 372 3.11 -11.92 -5.87
C GLY A 372 3.16 -11.40 -7.30
N ARG A 373 4.30 -10.78 -7.67
CA ARG A 373 4.48 -10.08 -8.94
C ARG A 373 4.29 -11.00 -10.16
N GLY A 374 4.75 -12.25 -10.07
CA GLY A 374 4.55 -13.22 -11.16
C GLY A 374 3.09 -13.47 -11.47
N TRP A 375 2.23 -13.46 -10.45
CA TRP A 375 0.78 -13.62 -10.60
C TRP A 375 0.15 -12.47 -11.39
N TYR A 376 0.60 -11.26 -11.13
CA TYR A 376 0.24 -10.07 -11.89
C TYR A 376 0.74 -10.14 -13.33
N GLU A 377 2.03 -10.45 -13.53
CA GLU A 377 2.67 -10.51 -14.85
C GLU A 377 2.02 -11.54 -15.76
N ASP A 378 1.56 -12.65 -15.19
CA ASP A 378 0.89 -13.72 -15.93
C ASP A 378 -0.61 -13.46 -16.19
N GLY A 379 -1.13 -12.31 -15.75
CA GLY A 379 -2.52 -11.88 -15.99
C GLY A 379 -2.64 -10.49 -16.64
N LYS A 380 -1.55 -9.91 -17.19
CA LYS A 380 -1.58 -8.59 -17.83
C LYS A 380 -1.25 -8.63 -19.31
N LEU A 381 -1.59 -7.57 -20.05
CA LEU A 381 -1.27 -7.36 -21.46
C LEU A 381 -1.60 -8.62 -22.31
N ASN A 382 -0.63 -9.18 -22.99
CA ASN A 382 -0.81 -10.36 -23.86
C ASN A 382 -1.19 -11.64 -23.10
N LYS A 383 -1.04 -11.65 -21.77
CA LYS A 383 -1.43 -12.77 -20.89
C LYS A 383 -2.77 -12.52 -20.17
N LYS A 384 -3.47 -11.41 -20.49
CA LYS A 384 -4.74 -11.04 -19.84
C LYS A 384 -5.81 -12.12 -19.92
N LYS A 385 -5.78 -12.95 -20.95
CA LYS A 385 -6.69 -14.09 -21.10
C LYS A 385 -6.65 -15.06 -19.92
N ASN A 386 -5.49 -15.20 -19.26
CA ASN A 386 -5.36 -16.07 -18.09
C ASN A 386 -6.27 -15.65 -16.95
N THR A 387 -6.51 -14.35 -16.74
CA THR A 387 -7.48 -13.86 -15.76
C THR A 387 -8.86 -14.45 -15.97
N PHE A 388 -9.31 -14.51 -17.22
CA PHE A 388 -10.63 -15.00 -17.60
C PHE A 388 -10.73 -16.51 -17.46
N THR A 389 -9.72 -17.23 -17.97
CA THR A 389 -9.69 -18.70 -17.90
C THR A 389 -9.56 -19.20 -16.46
N ASP A 390 -8.84 -18.47 -15.60
CA ASP A 390 -8.74 -18.78 -14.17
C ASP A 390 -10.11 -18.67 -13.48
N PHE A 391 -10.85 -17.58 -13.75
CA PHE A 391 -12.17 -17.39 -13.15
C PHE A 391 -13.16 -18.47 -13.59
N ILE A 392 -13.15 -18.83 -14.87
CA ILE A 392 -13.94 -19.93 -15.42
C ILE A 392 -13.55 -21.27 -14.76
N ALA A 393 -12.24 -21.54 -14.62
CA ALA A 393 -11.77 -22.78 -13.97
C ALA A 393 -12.24 -22.88 -12.52
N VAL A 394 -12.28 -21.77 -11.77
CA VAL A 394 -12.82 -21.75 -10.41
C VAL A 394 -14.32 -22.04 -10.44
N ALA A 395 -15.09 -21.39 -11.31
CA ALA A 395 -16.54 -21.62 -11.42
C ALA A 395 -16.84 -23.09 -11.76
N ASP A 396 -16.16 -23.65 -12.77
CA ASP A 396 -16.31 -25.04 -13.18
C ASP A 396 -15.96 -26.03 -12.06
N ASN A 397 -14.88 -25.76 -11.31
CA ASN A 397 -14.47 -26.61 -10.19
C ASN A 397 -15.53 -26.62 -9.06
N LEU A 398 -16.12 -25.46 -8.73
CA LEU A 398 -17.18 -25.35 -7.73
C LEU A 398 -18.45 -26.10 -8.16
N ILE A 399 -18.78 -26.10 -9.46
CA ILE A 399 -19.90 -26.85 -10.03
C ILE A 399 -19.63 -28.36 -10.03
N VAL A 400 -18.46 -28.80 -10.49
CA VAL A 400 -18.05 -30.21 -10.52
C VAL A 400 -18.06 -30.85 -9.13
N ARG A 401 -17.84 -30.05 -8.09
CA ARG A 401 -17.86 -30.48 -6.68
C ARG A 401 -19.25 -30.44 -6.05
N ASP A 402 -20.29 -30.17 -6.81
CA ASP A 402 -21.66 -30.02 -6.32
C ASP A 402 -21.84 -28.91 -5.24
N MET A 403 -20.92 -27.97 -5.11
CA MET A 403 -21.09 -26.85 -4.18
C MET A 403 -22.12 -25.84 -4.70
N THR A 404 -22.26 -25.72 -6.02
CA THR A 404 -23.26 -24.89 -6.71
C THR A 404 -23.64 -25.52 -8.06
N ARG A 405 -24.51 -24.82 -8.80
CA ARG A 405 -24.92 -25.14 -10.18
C ARG A 405 -24.96 -23.89 -11.03
N PRO A 406 -24.90 -23.97 -12.37
CA PRO A 406 -24.97 -22.80 -13.23
C PRO A 406 -26.15 -21.87 -12.92
N GLU A 407 -27.34 -22.43 -12.60
CA GLU A 407 -28.54 -21.66 -12.30
C GLU A 407 -28.52 -21.01 -10.90
N MET A 408 -27.59 -21.41 -10.04
CA MET A 408 -27.43 -20.91 -8.67
C MET A 408 -26.14 -20.07 -8.49
N LEU A 409 -25.31 -19.95 -9.53
CA LEU A 409 -24.05 -19.22 -9.48
C LEU A 409 -24.22 -17.82 -10.04
N VAL A 410 -23.88 -16.82 -9.23
CA VAL A 410 -23.81 -15.41 -9.62
C VAL A 410 -22.33 -14.99 -9.62
N ALA A 411 -21.91 -14.32 -10.68
CA ALA A 411 -20.58 -13.75 -10.79
C ALA A 411 -20.63 -12.23 -10.56
N GLU A 412 -19.68 -11.70 -9.79
CA GLU A 412 -19.57 -10.28 -9.48
C GLU A 412 -18.13 -9.78 -9.67
N GLY A 413 -17.99 -8.56 -10.20
CA GLY A 413 -16.71 -7.88 -10.31
C GLY A 413 -16.93 -6.41 -10.62
N GLY A 414 -16.19 -5.54 -9.92
CA GLY A 414 -16.27 -4.08 -10.07
C GLY A 414 -15.10 -3.53 -10.89
N SER A 415 -15.26 -2.34 -11.53
CA SER A 415 -14.18 -1.67 -12.27
C SER A 415 -13.53 -2.60 -13.32
N ALA A 416 -12.23 -2.90 -13.21
CA ALA A 416 -11.57 -3.89 -14.08
C ALA A 416 -12.14 -5.31 -13.92
N GLY A 417 -12.71 -5.66 -12.76
CA GLY A 417 -13.49 -6.88 -12.56
C GLY A 417 -14.79 -6.88 -13.35
N GLY A 418 -15.33 -5.72 -13.70
CA GLY A 418 -16.48 -5.60 -14.64
C GLY A 418 -16.11 -6.07 -16.06
N MET A 419 -14.90 -5.79 -16.51
CA MET A 419 -14.39 -6.34 -17.79
C MET A 419 -14.26 -7.87 -17.70
N LEU A 420 -13.79 -8.41 -16.56
CA LEU A 420 -13.74 -9.85 -16.30
C LEU A 420 -15.14 -10.48 -16.43
N MET A 421 -16.17 -9.82 -15.88
CA MET A 421 -17.56 -10.32 -15.96
C MET A 421 -18.10 -10.28 -17.39
N GLY A 422 -17.76 -9.25 -18.16
CA GLY A 422 -18.18 -9.11 -19.56
C GLY A 422 -17.51 -10.10 -20.51
N ALA A 423 -16.28 -10.53 -20.20
CA ALA A 423 -15.52 -11.48 -21.03
C ALA A 423 -15.92 -12.94 -20.76
#